data_fb9d28ed2c238e0e7c519240a5abd67f
#
_entry.id   fb9d28ed2c238e0e7c519240a5abd67f
#
_cell.length_a   1.000
_cell.length_b   1.000
_cell.length_c   1.000
_cell.angle_alpha   90.00
_cell.angle_beta   90.00
_cell.angle_gamma   90.00
#
_symmetry.space_group_name_H-M   'P 1'
#
loop_
_entity.id
_entity.type
_entity.pdbx_description
1 polymer ?
#
loop_
_entity_poly.entity_id
_entity_poly.type
_entity_poly.pdbx_seq_one_letter_code
_entity_poly.pdbx_strand_id
1 'polypeptide(L)'
;MKKLISLILAGLFVVMVLASCGGSNTINYTAAEDQLTALRDVKANNSDIAVMDSVMANFYCEGSTFGDLMVLGGDDFKFDSEYYAIGFRKGSNAVDYINYALYVLSENGKYAEIGEKYGLTDTLCEIESCSMPEDQADSDYAYIKGKGEIVIGYTVFEPIAYKDGDDLVGFDIDLAKEVADILDIDVKFEVINWNSKEQELNAKNIDCIWNGFTYTEERAENISFSKFYMENRQVMVIREADADKYATYASMKNAAFAAEGGSAGEKLVKGTIQKNIFG
;
A
#
# COMPACT_ATOMS: atom_id res chain seq x y z
N MET A 1 -57.93 -2.75 -3.76
CA MET A 1 -56.89 -1.83 -4.15
C MET A 1 -56.20 -1.32 -2.88
N LYS A 2 -55.16 -2.00 -2.41
CA LYS A 2 -54.34 -1.61 -1.24
C LYS A 2 -52.98 -1.19 -1.75
N LYS A 3 -52.67 0.14 -1.61
CA LYS A 3 -51.36 0.68 -1.94
C LYS A 3 -50.41 0.37 -0.80
N LEU A 4 -49.36 -0.41 -1.08
CA LEU A 4 -48.20 -0.57 -0.21
C LEU A 4 -47.32 0.68 -0.36
N ILE A 5 -47.17 1.41 0.74
CA ILE A 5 -46.20 2.49 0.86
C ILE A 5 -44.93 1.86 1.41
N SER A 6 -43.88 1.84 0.59
CA SER A 6 -42.53 1.40 0.96
C SER A 6 -41.85 2.56 1.70
N LEU A 7 -41.61 2.39 3.00
CA LEU A 7 -40.83 3.32 3.82
C LEU A 7 -39.36 2.99 3.63
N ILE A 8 -38.63 3.87 2.95
CA ILE A 8 -37.15 3.83 2.91
C ILE A 8 -36.65 4.44 4.23
N LEU A 9 -36.15 3.60 5.12
CA LEU A 9 -35.47 4.02 6.34
C LEU A 9 -34.03 4.43 5.95
N ALA A 10 -33.79 5.74 5.78
CA ALA A 10 -32.45 6.28 5.74
C ALA A 10 -31.87 6.25 7.16
N GLY A 11 -30.97 5.30 7.40
CA GLY A 11 -30.26 5.20 8.66
C GLY A 11 -29.26 6.35 8.79
N LEU A 12 -29.61 7.36 9.57
CA LEU A 12 -28.71 8.41 10.01
C LEU A 12 -27.77 7.80 11.08
N PHE A 13 -26.54 7.47 10.70
CA PHE A 13 -25.51 7.14 11.69
C PHE A 13 -25.09 8.46 12.37
N VAL A 14 -25.67 8.73 13.52
CA VAL A 14 -25.19 9.78 14.43
C VAL A 14 -23.99 9.21 15.16
N VAL A 15 -22.78 9.60 14.74
CA VAL A 15 -21.56 9.38 15.52
C VAL A 15 -21.64 10.28 16.73
N MET A 16 -21.99 9.73 17.90
CA MET A 16 -21.84 10.42 19.17
C MET A 16 -20.35 10.57 19.47
N VAL A 17 -19.81 11.76 19.23
CA VAL A 17 -18.53 12.17 19.78
C VAL A 17 -18.74 12.36 21.30
N LEU A 18 -18.37 11.38 22.08
CA LEU A 18 -18.22 11.55 23.53
C LEU A 18 -16.98 12.43 23.75
N ALA A 19 -17.20 13.72 23.96
CA ALA A 19 -16.16 14.62 24.45
C ALA A 19 -15.79 14.19 25.87
N SER A 20 -14.78 13.31 25.99
CA SER A 20 -14.10 13.01 27.25
C SER A 20 -13.15 14.18 27.55
N CYS A 21 -13.48 15.02 28.50
CA CYS A 21 -12.59 16.02 29.10
C CYS A 21 -11.58 15.33 30.04
N GLY A 22 -10.67 14.60 29.46
CA GLY A 22 -9.43 14.13 30.05
C GLY A 22 -8.43 14.13 28.89
N GLY A 23 -7.35 14.92 28.96
CA GLY A 23 -6.38 14.99 27.88
C GLY A 23 -5.83 13.59 27.59
N SER A 24 -6.39 12.89 26.61
CA SER A 24 -5.81 11.64 26.15
C SER A 24 -4.54 12.00 25.36
N ASN A 25 -3.40 11.44 25.80
CA ASN A 25 -2.14 11.53 25.05
C ASN A 25 -2.21 10.64 23.79
N THR A 26 -3.27 10.78 23.01
CA THR A 26 -3.52 10.00 21.79
C THR A 26 -3.78 10.94 20.61
N ILE A 27 -3.23 10.57 19.47
CA ILE A 27 -3.47 11.27 18.20
C ILE A 27 -4.95 11.20 17.83
N ASN A 28 -5.49 12.32 17.33
CA ASN A 28 -6.75 12.31 16.60
C ASN A 28 -6.52 11.65 15.23
N TYR A 29 -6.95 10.41 15.07
CA TYR A 29 -6.65 9.57 13.91
C TYR A 29 -7.92 8.98 13.30
N THR A 30 -7.99 9.02 11.97
CA THR A 30 -9.03 8.37 11.16
C THR A 30 -8.40 7.37 10.20
N ALA A 31 -8.87 6.13 10.23
CA ALA A 31 -8.49 5.14 9.23
C ALA A 31 -9.22 5.44 7.91
N ALA A 32 -8.47 5.65 6.85
CA ALA A 32 -8.98 5.77 5.50
C ALA A 32 -9.14 4.39 4.84
N GLU A 33 -10.00 4.30 3.83
CA GLU A 33 -10.21 3.08 3.05
C GLU A 33 -8.96 2.72 2.23
N ASP A 34 -8.32 3.73 1.65
CA ASP A 34 -7.07 3.67 0.90
C ASP A 34 -6.24 4.96 1.09
N GLN A 35 -5.00 4.96 0.59
CA GLN A 35 -4.09 6.11 0.71
C GLN A 35 -4.59 7.34 -0.06
N LEU A 36 -5.23 7.15 -1.22
CA LEU A 36 -5.79 8.24 -2.01
C LEU A 36 -6.94 8.93 -1.26
N THR A 37 -7.75 8.18 -0.54
CA THR A 37 -8.80 8.70 0.33
C THR A 37 -8.20 9.54 1.46
N ALA A 38 -7.12 9.08 2.12
CA ALA A 38 -6.41 9.88 3.12
C ALA A 38 -5.90 11.22 2.54
N LEU A 39 -5.37 11.20 1.32
CA LEU A 39 -4.90 12.40 0.63
C LEU A 39 -6.06 13.36 0.29
N ARG A 40 -7.19 12.83 -0.19
CA ARG A 40 -8.42 13.60 -0.45
C ARG A 40 -8.98 14.24 0.81
N ASP A 41 -8.92 13.56 1.95
CA ASP A 41 -9.35 14.08 3.23
C ASP A 41 -8.52 15.30 3.66
N VAL A 42 -7.20 15.29 3.44
CA VAL A 42 -6.35 16.46 3.68
C VAL A 42 -6.74 17.62 2.76
N LYS A 43 -6.92 17.34 1.46
CA LYS A 43 -7.34 18.36 0.49
C LYS A 43 -8.70 18.97 0.83
N ALA A 44 -9.64 18.17 1.31
CA ALA A 44 -10.99 18.60 1.68
C ALA A 44 -11.09 19.23 3.08
N ASN A 45 -9.98 19.35 3.83
CA ASN A 45 -9.93 19.78 5.23
C ASN A 45 -10.71 18.86 6.22
N ASN A 46 -10.92 17.60 5.88
CA ASN A 46 -11.46 16.59 6.79
C ASN A 46 -10.36 16.06 7.72
N SER A 47 -9.12 16.05 7.24
CA SER A 47 -7.92 15.77 8.02
C SER A 47 -6.88 16.87 7.79
N ASP A 48 -5.90 16.95 8.68
CA ASP A 48 -4.81 17.92 8.59
C ASP A 48 -3.55 17.31 7.93
N ILE A 49 -3.26 16.05 8.25
CA ILE A 49 -2.03 15.36 7.85
C ILE A 49 -2.40 13.95 7.36
N ALA A 50 -1.99 13.60 6.15
CA ALA A 50 -2.01 12.22 5.69
C ALA A 50 -0.63 11.59 5.89
N VAL A 51 -0.60 10.31 6.36
CA VAL A 51 0.63 9.53 6.44
C VAL A 51 0.52 8.39 5.44
N MET A 52 1.46 8.34 4.50
CA MET A 52 1.36 7.50 3.32
C MET A 52 2.72 7.19 2.72
N ASP A 53 2.75 6.31 1.73
CA ASP A 53 3.96 5.95 0.99
C ASP A 53 4.47 7.12 0.14
N SER A 54 5.79 7.34 0.17
CA SER A 54 6.44 8.42 -0.59
C SER A 54 6.26 8.27 -2.10
N VAL A 55 6.21 7.05 -2.60
CA VAL A 55 5.97 6.73 -4.01
C VAL A 55 4.66 7.34 -4.49
N MET A 56 3.58 7.14 -3.76
CA MET A 56 2.27 7.73 -4.07
C MET A 56 2.22 9.23 -3.79
N ALA A 57 2.78 9.67 -2.65
CA ALA A 57 2.79 11.08 -2.28
C ALA A 57 3.49 11.94 -3.33
N ASN A 58 4.67 11.52 -3.80
CA ASN A 58 5.42 12.23 -4.83
C ASN A 58 4.63 12.28 -6.15
N PHE A 59 4.06 11.15 -6.59
CA PHE A 59 3.26 11.08 -7.80
C PHE A 59 2.10 12.11 -7.79
N TYR A 60 1.38 12.20 -6.69
CA TYR A 60 0.22 13.10 -6.61
C TYR A 60 0.56 14.55 -6.30
N CYS A 61 1.52 14.81 -5.42
CA CYS A 61 1.89 16.18 -5.04
C CYS A 61 2.66 16.92 -6.16
N GLU A 62 3.37 16.19 -7.03
CA GLU A 62 4.00 16.76 -8.23
C GLU A 62 3.00 16.98 -9.36
N GLY A 63 1.80 16.35 -9.29
CA GLY A 63 0.74 16.47 -10.26
C GLY A 63 -0.18 17.68 -10.03
N SER A 64 -0.93 18.06 -11.07
CA SER A 64 -1.85 19.21 -11.01
C SER A 64 -3.06 19.02 -10.08
N THR A 65 -3.48 17.78 -9.82
CA THR A 65 -4.70 17.48 -9.04
C THR A 65 -4.52 17.76 -7.55
N PHE A 66 -3.34 17.52 -7.01
CA PHE A 66 -2.99 17.71 -5.59
C PHE A 66 -1.82 18.68 -5.40
N GLY A 67 -1.55 19.54 -6.39
CA GLY A 67 -0.45 20.50 -6.34
C GLY A 67 -0.57 21.60 -5.26
N ASP A 68 -1.65 21.62 -4.51
CA ASP A 68 -1.87 22.41 -3.29
C ASP A 68 -1.49 21.64 -2.00
N LEU A 69 -1.06 20.40 -2.14
CA LEU A 69 -0.52 19.57 -1.08
C LEU A 69 0.99 19.42 -1.25
N MET A 70 1.68 19.16 -0.15
CA MET A 70 3.12 18.94 -0.14
C MET A 70 3.52 17.85 0.84
N VAL A 71 4.62 17.16 0.53
CA VAL A 71 5.31 16.32 1.49
C VAL A 71 6.00 17.21 2.51
N LEU A 72 5.72 16.97 3.79
CA LEU A 72 6.35 17.73 4.88
C LEU A 72 7.84 17.36 4.96
N GLY A 73 8.69 18.37 4.71
CA GLY A 73 10.15 18.22 4.71
C GLY A 73 10.75 18.50 6.07
N GLY A 74 12.03 18.14 6.22
CA GLY A 74 12.86 18.38 7.40
C GLY A 74 13.39 17.08 8.00
N ASP A 75 14.56 17.18 8.67
CA ASP A 75 15.23 15.99 9.22
C ASP A 75 14.40 15.29 10.32
N ASP A 76 13.60 16.04 11.07
CA ASP A 76 12.72 15.51 12.12
C ASP A 76 11.57 14.64 11.56
N PHE A 77 11.22 14.82 10.27
CA PHE A 77 10.13 14.13 9.61
C PHE A 77 10.61 13.10 8.59
N LYS A 78 11.91 12.82 8.57
CA LYS A 78 12.50 11.79 7.72
C LYS A 78 12.42 10.44 8.41
N PHE A 79 11.49 9.61 7.96
CA PHE A 79 11.38 8.24 8.43
C PHE A 79 12.35 7.30 7.70
N ASP A 80 12.64 6.16 8.32
CA ASP A 80 13.54 5.16 7.76
C ASP A 80 13.02 4.63 6.41
N SER A 81 13.96 4.16 5.58
CA SER A 81 13.62 3.46 4.34
C SER A 81 12.91 2.14 4.65
N GLU A 82 11.93 1.85 3.83
CA GLU A 82 11.15 0.60 3.80
C GLU A 82 11.35 -0.06 2.43
N TYR A 83 10.99 -1.34 2.33
CA TYR A 83 11.12 -2.06 1.08
C TYR A 83 9.80 -2.76 0.74
N TYR A 84 9.42 -2.70 -0.54
CA TYR A 84 8.33 -3.49 -1.06
C TYR A 84 8.78 -4.88 -1.44
N ALA A 85 7.94 -5.84 -1.09
CA ALA A 85 8.10 -7.23 -1.45
C ALA A 85 6.72 -7.86 -1.70
N ILE A 86 6.68 -8.98 -2.41
CA ILE A 86 5.44 -9.70 -2.70
C ILE A 86 5.20 -10.69 -1.57
N GLY A 87 4.00 -10.62 -0.97
CA GLY A 87 3.63 -11.47 0.17
C GLY A 87 2.86 -12.71 -0.23
N PHE A 88 3.28 -13.87 0.27
CA PHE A 88 2.67 -15.17 0.05
C PHE A 88 2.27 -15.81 1.37
N ARG A 89 1.40 -16.85 1.33
CA ARG A 89 1.12 -17.68 2.50
C ARG A 89 2.41 -18.16 3.16
N LYS A 90 2.43 -18.22 4.47
CA LYS A 90 3.61 -18.67 5.22
C LYS A 90 4.08 -20.05 4.76
N GLY A 91 5.34 -20.14 4.41
CA GLY A 91 5.96 -21.38 3.89
C GLY A 91 5.66 -21.67 2.41
N SER A 92 5.03 -20.74 1.68
CA SER A 92 4.81 -20.90 0.24
C SER A 92 6.12 -20.92 -0.52
N ASN A 93 6.35 -21.97 -1.32
CA ASN A 93 7.48 -22.05 -2.25
C ASN A 93 7.28 -21.25 -3.54
N ALA A 94 6.09 -20.66 -3.76
CA ALA A 94 5.85 -19.75 -4.88
C ALA A 94 6.80 -18.54 -4.84
N VAL A 95 7.26 -18.15 -3.63
CA VAL A 95 8.30 -17.13 -3.43
C VAL A 95 9.53 -17.36 -4.29
N ASP A 96 10.01 -18.60 -4.36
CA ASP A 96 11.26 -18.91 -5.07
C ASP A 96 11.10 -18.76 -6.59
N TYR A 97 9.93 -19.14 -7.14
CA TYR A 97 9.62 -18.99 -8.56
C TYR A 97 9.45 -17.52 -8.96
N ILE A 98 8.79 -16.75 -8.11
CA ILE A 98 8.66 -15.29 -8.31
C ILE A 98 10.02 -14.60 -8.24
N ASN A 99 10.87 -14.95 -7.26
CA ASN A 99 12.23 -14.42 -7.16
C ASN A 99 13.06 -14.72 -8.40
N TYR A 100 12.93 -15.95 -8.93
CA TYR A 100 13.59 -16.30 -10.19
C TYR A 100 13.10 -15.46 -11.36
N ALA A 101 11.79 -15.28 -11.51
CA ALA A 101 11.23 -14.46 -12.58
C ALA A 101 11.66 -12.99 -12.45
N LEU A 102 11.65 -12.42 -11.25
CA LEU A 102 12.15 -11.06 -10.97
C LEU A 102 13.64 -10.93 -11.37
N TYR A 103 14.46 -11.93 -11.04
CA TYR A 103 15.86 -11.96 -11.44
C TYR A 103 16.02 -11.99 -12.97
N VAL A 104 15.25 -12.83 -13.68
CA VAL A 104 15.28 -12.87 -15.16
C VAL A 104 14.91 -11.52 -15.76
N LEU A 105 13.89 -10.83 -15.21
CA LEU A 105 13.47 -9.50 -15.67
C LEU A 105 14.51 -8.43 -15.37
N SER A 106 15.26 -8.55 -14.30
CA SER A 106 16.34 -7.64 -13.97
C SER A 106 17.52 -7.82 -14.94
N GLU A 107 17.90 -9.06 -15.26
CA GLU A 107 18.99 -9.37 -16.19
C GLU A 107 18.70 -8.99 -17.64
N ASN A 108 17.45 -9.13 -18.10
CA ASN A 108 17.08 -8.79 -19.48
C ASN A 108 16.68 -7.30 -19.65
N GLY A 109 16.72 -6.50 -18.57
CA GLY A 109 16.43 -5.07 -18.58
C GLY A 109 14.95 -4.69 -18.54
N LYS A 110 14.01 -5.65 -18.58
CA LYS A 110 12.56 -5.38 -18.57
C LYS A 110 12.12 -4.73 -17.25
N TYR A 111 12.69 -5.16 -16.13
CA TYR A 111 12.42 -4.55 -14.83
C TYR A 111 12.76 -3.06 -14.78
N ALA A 112 13.93 -2.68 -15.33
CA ALA A 112 14.34 -1.27 -15.42
C ALA A 112 13.47 -0.48 -16.42
N GLU A 113 13.08 -1.09 -17.56
CA GLU A 113 12.16 -0.48 -18.53
C GLU A 113 10.81 -0.15 -17.91
N ILE A 114 10.24 -1.05 -17.10
CA ILE A 114 9.00 -0.80 -16.37
C ILE A 114 9.21 0.33 -15.35
N GLY A 115 10.32 0.34 -14.61
CA GLY A 115 10.67 1.42 -13.69
C GLY A 115 10.73 2.79 -14.36
N GLU A 116 11.36 2.87 -15.52
CA GLU A 116 11.45 4.10 -16.32
C GLU A 116 10.05 4.56 -16.80
N LYS A 117 9.22 3.62 -17.28
CA LYS A 117 7.86 3.92 -17.73
C LYS A 117 7.02 4.63 -16.67
N TYR A 118 7.19 4.29 -15.40
CA TYR A 118 6.44 4.85 -14.28
C TYR A 118 7.20 5.90 -13.45
N GLY A 119 8.42 6.30 -13.89
CA GLY A 119 9.23 7.30 -13.18
C GLY A 119 9.78 6.79 -11.83
N LEU A 120 10.00 5.48 -11.69
CA LEU A 120 10.39 4.83 -10.43
C LEU A 120 11.82 4.26 -10.46
N THR A 121 12.63 4.63 -11.45
CA THR A 121 13.98 4.07 -11.65
C THR A 121 14.85 4.20 -10.39
N ASP A 122 14.80 5.34 -9.71
CA ASP A 122 15.63 5.62 -8.54
C ASP A 122 15.19 4.88 -7.26
N THR A 123 14.02 4.22 -7.30
CA THR A 123 13.50 3.44 -6.19
C THR A 123 13.69 1.94 -6.35
N LEU A 124 14.15 1.49 -7.53
CA LEU A 124 14.32 0.08 -7.82
C LEU A 124 15.44 -0.55 -6.97
N CYS A 125 15.17 -1.71 -6.39
CA CYS A 125 16.19 -2.51 -5.70
C CYS A 125 16.99 -3.35 -6.69
N GLU A 126 18.24 -3.65 -6.35
CA GLU A 126 19.02 -4.69 -7.03
C GLU A 126 18.40 -6.06 -6.72
N ILE A 127 18.11 -6.84 -7.77
CA ILE A 127 17.58 -8.20 -7.61
C ILE A 127 18.75 -9.16 -7.66
N GLU A 128 19.09 -9.76 -6.51
CA GLU A 128 20.14 -10.75 -6.42
C GLU A 128 19.85 -11.98 -7.28
N SER A 129 20.92 -12.56 -7.85
CA SER A 129 20.83 -13.76 -8.67
C SER A 129 20.23 -14.95 -7.92
N CYS A 130 19.43 -15.73 -8.62
CA CYS A 130 18.91 -17.01 -8.15
C CYS A 130 18.65 -17.94 -9.34
N SER A 131 18.62 -19.23 -9.07
CA SER A 131 18.30 -20.25 -10.07
C SER A 131 16.83 -20.60 -10.06
N MET A 132 16.33 -21.13 -11.18
CA MET A 132 14.98 -21.70 -11.24
C MET A 132 14.85 -22.80 -10.19
N PRO A 133 13.82 -22.78 -9.34
CA PRO A 133 13.57 -23.84 -8.36
C PRO A 133 13.25 -25.18 -9.03
N GLU A 134 13.52 -26.28 -8.33
CA GLU A 134 13.03 -27.59 -8.75
C GLU A 134 11.53 -27.72 -8.47
N ASP A 135 10.81 -28.36 -9.41
CA ASP A 135 9.37 -28.60 -9.24
C ASP A 135 9.11 -29.52 -8.03
N GLN A 136 8.21 -29.08 -7.17
CA GLN A 136 7.76 -29.80 -5.99
C GLN A 136 6.27 -30.12 -6.13
N ALA A 137 5.93 -31.41 -6.20
CA ALA A 137 4.55 -31.84 -6.09
C ALA A 137 4.00 -31.47 -4.71
N ASP A 138 2.70 -31.28 -4.58
CA ASP A 138 2.01 -30.94 -3.33
C ASP A 138 2.49 -29.63 -2.66
N SER A 139 2.96 -28.67 -3.45
CA SER A 139 3.40 -27.34 -3.00
C SER A 139 2.39 -26.25 -3.35
N ASP A 140 2.56 -25.06 -2.74
CA ASP A 140 1.70 -23.91 -3.02
C ASP A 140 1.86 -23.43 -4.47
N TYR A 141 3.09 -23.47 -5.02
CA TYR A 141 3.31 -23.19 -6.43
C TYR A 141 2.66 -24.21 -7.36
N ALA A 142 2.73 -25.50 -7.03
CA ALA A 142 2.06 -26.53 -7.82
C ALA A 142 0.53 -26.34 -7.84
N TYR A 143 -0.05 -25.86 -6.73
CA TYR A 143 -1.47 -25.47 -6.68
C TYR A 143 -1.75 -24.28 -7.63
N ILE A 144 -0.95 -23.22 -7.61
CA ILE A 144 -1.09 -22.05 -8.49
C ILE A 144 -0.94 -22.49 -9.96
N LYS A 145 0.11 -23.23 -10.29
CA LYS A 145 0.37 -23.74 -11.64
C LYS A 145 -0.74 -24.69 -12.13
N GLY A 146 -1.28 -25.50 -11.22
CA GLY A 146 -2.39 -26.41 -11.53
C GLY A 146 -3.71 -25.72 -11.83
N LYS A 147 -3.93 -24.49 -11.33
CA LYS A 147 -5.04 -23.63 -11.73
C LYS A 147 -4.81 -22.95 -13.09
N GLY A 148 -3.55 -22.82 -13.51
CA GLY A 148 -3.13 -22.06 -14.68
C GLY A 148 -3.12 -20.53 -14.48
N GLU A 149 -3.39 -20.04 -13.27
CA GLU A 149 -3.40 -18.62 -12.97
C GLU A 149 -2.89 -18.31 -11.56
N ILE A 150 -2.29 -17.12 -11.39
CA ILE A 150 -2.00 -16.52 -10.09
C ILE A 150 -2.99 -15.38 -9.81
N VAL A 151 -3.65 -15.43 -8.65
CA VAL A 151 -4.59 -14.39 -8.22
C VAL A 151 -3.88 -13.41 -7.30
N ILE A 152 -3.77 -12.15 -7.74
CA ILE A 152 -3.04 -11.08 -7.07
C ILE A 152 -4.01 -10.14 -6.38
N GLY A 153 -3.88 -9.97 -5.06
CA GLY A 153 -4.65 -8.99 -4.30
C GLY A 153 -4.00 -7.61 -4.35
N TYR A 154 -4.79 -6.59 -4.71
CA TYR A 154 -4.33 -5.20 -4.80
C TYR A 154 -5.39 -4.18 -4.35
N THR A 155 -4.96 -2.94 -4.07
CA THR A 155 -5.80 -1.74 -3.91
C THR A 155 -5.38 -0.69 -4.94
N VAL A 156 -6.18 0.36 -5.12
CA VAL A 156 -5.79 1.48 -6.00
C VAL A 156 -4.66 2.27 -5.36
N PHE A 157 -3.51 2.30 -6.03
CA PHE A 157 -2.26 2.89 -5.56
C PHE A 157 -1.42 3.38 -6.74
N GLU A 158 -1.65 4.60 -7.23
CA GLU A 158 -0.84 5.17 -8.32
C GLU A 158 0.57 5.56 -7.85
N PRO A 159 1.62 5.31 -8.64
CA PRO A 159 1.65 4.70 -9.97
C PRO A 159 1.85 3.18 -9.97
N ILE A 160 1.58 2.51 -8.85
CA ILE A 160 1.85 1.07 -8.61
C ILE A 160 0.75 0.19 -9.22
N ALA A 161 -0.53 0.49 -8.95
CA ALA A 161 -1.68 -0.23 -9.47
C ALA A 161 -2.89 0.70 -9.58
N TYR A 162 -3.37 1.01 -10.78
CA TYR A 162 -4.47 1.95 -10.98
C TYR A 162 -5.19 1.74 -12.32
N LYS A 163 -6.29 2.45 -12.52
CA LYS A 163 -7.04 2.45 -13.77
C LYS A 163 -6.64 3.64 -14.65
N ASP A 164 -6.26 3.35 -15.90
CA ASP A 164 -6.17 4.34 -16.98
C ASP A 164 -7.29 4.02 -17.98
N GLY A 165 -8.38 4.78 -17.90
CA GLY A 165 -9.63 4.41 -18.54
C GLY A 165 -10.20 3.10 -17.99
N ASP A 166 -10.38 2.11 -18.87
CA ASP A 166 -10.85 0.76 -18.49
C ASP A 166 -9.69 -0.20 -18.17
N ASP A 167 -8.47 0.15 -18.53
CA ASP A 167 -7.29 -0.70 -18.38
C ASP A 167 -6.69 -0.62 -16.96
N LEU A 168 -6.32 -1.77 -16.41
CA LEU A 168 -5.53 -1.85 -15.19
C LEU A 168 -4.04 -1.78 -15.55
N VAL A 169 -3.37 -0.76 -15.02
CA VAL A 169 -1.97 -0.42 -15.29
C VAL A 169 -1.23 -0.09 -14.00
N GLY A 170 0.06 0.11 -14.07
CA GLY A 170 0.93 0.47 -12.95
C GLY A 170 2.17 -0.40 -12.92
N PHE A 171 3.14 0.02 -12.11
CA PHE A 171 4.43 -0.68 -12.03
C PHE A 171 4.25 -2.14 -11.61
N ASP A 172 3.52 -2.41 -10.51
CA ASP A 172 3.29 -3.77 -10.03
C ASP A 172 2.43 -4.59 -10.99
N ILE A 173 1.48 -3.95 -11.67
CA ILE A 173 0.61 -4.60 -12.63
C ILE A 173 1.41 -5.09 -13.85
N ASP A 174 2.27 -4.24 -14.40
CA ASP A 174 3.08 -4.61 -15.56
C ASP A 174 4.18 -5.60 -15.18
N LEU A 175 4.81 -5.41 -14.01
CA LEU A 175 5.80 -6.35 -13.49
C LEU A 175 5.20 -7.74 -13.25
N ALA A 176 3.98 -7.82 -12.71
CA ALA A 176 3.28 -9.08 -12.47
C ALA A 176 2.93 -9.81 -13.78
N LYS A 177 2.52 -9.09 -14.82
CA LYS A 177 2.27 -9.67 -16.15
C LYS A 177 3.54 -10.29 -16.73
N GLU A 178 4.66 -9.57 -16.71
CA GLU A 178 5.94 -10.08 -17.22
C GLU A 178 6.47 -11.27 -16.38
N VAL A 179 6.25 -11.26 -15.06
CA VAL A 179 6.59 -12.43 -14.21
C VAL A 179 5.72 -13.64 -14.56
N ALA A 180 4.42 -13.44 -14.78
CA ALA A 180 3.50 -14.50 -15.15
C ALA A 180 3.86 -15.12 -16.51
N ASP A 181 4.26 -14.29 -17.48
CA ASP A 181 4.73 -14.73 -18.80
C ASP A 181 5.98 -15.61 -18.68
N ILE A 182 6.95 -15.27 -17.82
CA ILE A 182 8.15 -16.12 -17.56
C ILE A 182 7.76 -17.46 -16.96
N LEU A 183 6.74 -17.48 -16.08
CA LEU A 183 6.31 -18.69 -15.38
C LEU A 183 5.29 -19.53 -16.16
N ASP A 184 4.86 -19.06 -17.33
CA ASP A 184 3.83 -19.69 -18.19
C ASP A 184 2.53 -19.96 -17.41
N ILE A 185 2.01 -18.89 -16.76
CA ILE A 185 0.73 -18.86 -16.04
C ILE A 185 -0.02 -17.57 -16.35
N ASP A 186 -1.35 -17.59 -16.27
CA ASP A 186 -2.16 -16.39 -16.38
C ASP A 186 -2.10 -15.55 -15.09
N VAL A 187 -2.42 -14.26 -15.19
CA VAL A 187 -2.56 -13.39 -14.02
C VAL A 187 -3.98 -12.86 -13.89
N LYS A 188 -4.53 -12.95 -12.68
CA LYS A 188 -5.81 -12.36 -12.31
C LYS A 188 -5.59 -11.35 -11.20
N PHE A 189 -6.12 -10.13 -11.36
CA PHE A 189 -6.07 -9.08 -10.36
C PHE A 189 -7.41 -8.99 -9.63
N GLU A 190 -7.35 -9.00 -8.28
CA GLU A 190 -8.52 -8.92 -7.41
C GLU A 190 -8.40 -7.72 -6.48
N VAL A 191 -9.38 -6.82 -6.51
CA VAL A 191 -9.42 -5.69 -5.58
C VAL A 191 -9.77 -6.21 -4.19
N ILE A 192 -8.95 -5.89 -3.20
CA ILE A 192 -9.15 -6.32 -1.82
C ILE A 192 -9.30 -5.10 -0.88
N ASN A 193 -9.82 -5.34 0.32
CA ASN A 193 -9.68 -4.39 1.40
C ASN A 193 -8.32 -4.61 2.08
N TRP A 194 -7.50 -3.56 2.16
CA TRP A 194 -6.14 -3.68 2.68
C TRP A 194 -6.06 -4.19 4.13
N ASN A 195 -7.05 -3.85 4.95
CA ASN A 195 -7.15 -4.37 6.32
C ASN A 195 -7.33 -5.89 6.39
N SER A 196 -7.92 -6.51 5.38
CA SER A 196 -8.20 -7.96 5.35
C SER A 196 -7.23 -8.75 4.47
N LYS A 197 -6.18 -8.12 3.93
CA LYS A 197 -5.25 -8.74 2.96
C LYS A 197 -4.68 -10.10 3.40
N GLU A 198 -4.30 -10.22 4.67
CA GLU A 198 -3.77 -11.48 5.21
C GLU A 198 -4.86 -12.56 5.35
N GLN A 199 -6.09 -12.15 5.65
CA GLN A 199 -7.23 -13.05 5.71
C GLN A 199 -7.59 -13.58 4.32
N GLU A 200 -7.61 -12.69 3.30
CA GLU A 200 -7.84 -13.07 1.89
C GLU A 200 -6.76 -14.05 1.40
N LEU A 201 -5.49 -13.78 1.75
CA LEU A 201 -4.36 -14.65 1.43
C LEU A 201 -4.50 -16.04 2.08
N ASN A 202 -4.79 -16.09 3.37
CA ASN A 202 -4.92 -17.33 4.13
C ASN A 202 -6.16 -18.15 3.73
N ALA A 203 -7.24 -17.46 3.33
CA ALA A 203 -8.45 -18.09 2.80
C ALA A 203 -8.30 -18.62 1.36
N LYS A 204 -7.16 -18.36 0.70
CA LYS A 204 -6.91 -18.67 -0.70
C LYS A 204 -7.85 -17.96 -1.69
N ASN A 205 -8.42 -16.82 -1.30
CA ASN A 205 -9.14 -15.94 -2.22
C ASN A 205 -8.16 -15.22 -3.16
N ILE A 206 -6.94 -14.97 -2.67
CA ILE A 206 -5.78 -14.50 -3.44
C ILE A 206 -4.60 -15.44 -3.20
N ASP A 207 -3.65 -15.47 -4.14
CA ASP A 207 -2.42 -16.28 -4.03
C ASP A 207 -1.26 -15.45 -3.48
N CYS A 208 -1.24 -14.16 -3.76
CA CYS A 208 -0.27 -13.24 -3.20
C CYS A 208 -0.86 -11.84 -3.00
N ILE A 209 -0.18 -11.07 -2.14
CA ILE A 209 -0.40 -9.62 -1.95
C ILE A 209 0.72 -8.94 -2.73
N TRP A 210 0.37 -8.23 -3.80
CA TRP A 210 1.33 -7.52 -4.64
C TRP A 210 0.79 -6.13 -4.99
N ASN A 211 1.15 -5.14 -4.19
CA ASN A 211 0.64 -3.78 -4.28
C ASN A 211 1.48 -2.80 -3.45
N GLY A 212 2.80 -2.71 -3.73
CA GLY A 212 3.67 -1.92 -2.89
C GLY A 212 3.64 -2.40 -1.43
N PHE A 213 3.72 -3.73 -1.22
CA PHE A 213 3.54 -4.31 0.10
C PHE A 213 4.81 -4.20 0.93
N THR A 214 4.85 -3.25 1.86
CA THR A 214 5.98 -3.02 2.76
C THR A 214 6.29 -4.26 3.58
N TYR A 215 7.53 -4.74 3.48
CA TYR A 215 8.08 -5.76 4.37
C TYR A 215 8.19 -5.22 5.80
N THR A 216 7.80 -6.02 6.78
CA THR A 216 8.14 -5.82 8.19
C THR A 216 8.40 -7.16 8.84
N GLU A 217 9.27 -7.17 9.88
CA GLU A 217 9.55 -8.41 10.65
C GLU A 217 8.26 -9.01 11.24
N GLU A 218 7.36 -8.17 11.74
CA GLU A 218 6.07 -8.61 12.27
C GLU A 218 5.21 -9.33 11.21
N ARG A 219 5.13 -8.78 9.99
CA ARG A 219 4.43 -9.44 8.87
C ARG A 219 5.11 -10.74 8.47
N ALA A 220 6.45 -10.77 8.49
CA ALA A 220 7.24 -11.95 8.14
C ALA A 220 7.06 -13.12 9.11
N GLU A 221 6.49 -12.92 10.29
CA GLU A 221 6.09 -14.02 11.17
C GLU A 221 5.01 -14.89 10.54
N ASN A 222 4.07 -14.29 9.78
CA ASN A 222 2.89 -14.94 9.22
C ASN A 222 2.86 -15.02 7.68
N ILE A 223 3.77 -14.31 7.00
CA ILE A 223 3.85 -14.20 5.54
C ILE A 223 5.25 -14.59 5.09
N SER A 224 5.34 -15.26 3.94
CA SER A 224 6.60 -15.44 3.21
C SER A 224 6.71 -14.34 2.17
N PHE A 225 7.85 -13.65 2.15
CA PHE A 225 8.09 -12.53 1.24
C PHE A 225 9.07 -12.89 0.13
N SER A 226 8.86 -12.30 -1.05
CA SER A 226 9.85 -12.27 -2.12
C SER A 226 11.09 -11.47 -1.71
N LYS A 227 12.08 -11.42 -2.58
CA LYS A 227 13.13 -10.39 -2.54
C LYS A 227 12.51 -9.01 -2.63
N PHE A 228 13.21 -8.01 -2.08
CA PHE A 228 12.80 -6.61 -2.19
C PHE A 228 12.96 -6.15 -3.63
N TYR A 229 11.93 -5.50 -4.16
CA TYR A 229 11.98 -4.99 -5.53
C TYR A 229 11.93 -3.45 -5.60
N MET A 230 11.52 -2.76 -4.55
CA MET A 230 11.43 -1.31 -4.55
C MET A 230 11.70 -0.74 -3.16
N GLU A 231 12.45 0.35 -3.07
CA GLU A 231 12.60 1.15 -1.86
C GLU A 231 11.47 2.17 -1.75
N ASN A 232 10.97 2.35 -0.54
CA ASN A 232 9.95 3.33 -0.17
C ASN A 232 10.29 3.95 1.19
N ARG A 233 9.51 4.90 1.62
CA ARG A 233 9.41 5.38 3.01
C ARG A 233 8.04 5.95 3.28
N GLN A 234 7.67 6.02 4.53
CA GLN A 234 6.49 6.78 4.90
C GLN A 234 6.79 8.27 4.89
N VAL A 235 5.80 9.08 4.52
CA VAL A 235 5.88 10.54 4.55
C VAL A 235 4.60 11.12 5.13
N MET A 236 4.70 12.35 5.64
CA MET A 236 3.53 13.14 6.02
C MET A 236 3.21 14.13 4.89
N VAL A 237 1.96 14.16 4.46
CA VAL A 237 1.44 15.10 3.45
C VAL A 237 0.48 16.07 4.12
N ILE A 238 0.67 17.35 3.84
CA ILE A 238 -0.13 18.46 4.37
C ILE A 238 -0.54 19.40 3.24
N ARG A 239 -1.46 20.30 3.52
CA ARG A 239 -1.69 21.45 2.63
C ARG A 239 -0.47 22.36 2.66
N GLU A 240 -0.02 22.88 1.51
CA GLU A 240 1.10 23.81 1.42
C GLU A 240 0.90 25.05 2.32
N ALA A 241 -0.33 25.54 2.40
CA ALA A 241 -0.70 26.67 3.26
C ALA A 241 -0.52 26.40 4.77
N ASP A 242 -0.40 25.15 5.20
CA ASP A 242 -0.23 24.75 6.59
C ASP A 242 1.25 24.42 6.95
N ALA A 243 2.19 24.66 6.05
CA ALA A 243 3.61 24.31 6.26
C ALA A 243 4.19 24.90 7.56
N ASP A 244 3.96 26.18 7.80
CA ASP A 244 4.42 26.85 9.03
C ASP A 244 3.69 26.35 10.28
N LYS A 245 2.43 25.92 10.14
CA LYS A 245 1.60 25.40 11.24
C LYS A 245 2.13 24.08 11.76
N TYR A 246 2.64 23.20 10.88
CA TYR A 246 3.09 21.85 11.23
C TYR A 246 4.63 21.70 11.18
N ALA A 247 5.36 22.76 11.48
CA ALA A 247 6.82 22.78 11.46
C ALA A 247 7.51 21.92 12.54
N THR A 248 6.79 21.46 13.55
CA THR A 248 7.32 20.59 14.64
C THR A 248 6.28 19.58 15.11
N TYR A 249 6.70 18.48 15.71
CA TYR A 249 5.77 17.52 16.33
C TYR A 249 4.89 18.16 17.41
N ALA A 250 5.42 19.10 18.20
CA ALA A 250 4.66 19.79 19.24
C ALA A 250 3.47 20.59 18.66
N SER A 251 3.61 21.15 17.47
CA SER A 251 2.53 21.89 16.78
C SER A 251 1.45 20.98 16.22
N MET A 252 1.71 19.69 16.08
CA MET A 252 0.77 18.68 15.57
C MET A 252 -0.16 18.09 16.64
N LYS A 253 -0.04 18.50 17.90
CA LYS A 253 -0.77 17.90 19.04
C LYS A 253 -2.28 17.83 18.85
N ASN A 254 -2.86 18.79 18.13
CA ASN A 254 -4.29 18.84 17.86
C ASN A 254 -4.63 18.58 16.38
N ALA A 255 -3.65 18.13 15.59
CA ALA A 255 -3.88 17.80 14.18
C ALA A 255 -4.70 16.52 14.04
N ALA A 256 -5.56 16.49 13.03
CA ALA A 256 -6.27 15.29 12.61
C ALA A 256 -5.42 14.55 11.59
N PHE A 257 -5.05 13.31 11.90
CA PHE A 257 -4.27 12.43 11.04
C PHE A 257 -5.17 11.46 10.29
N ALA A 258 -4.80 11.14 9.06
CA ALA A 258 -5.39 10.07 8.27
C ALA A 258 -4.28 9.15 7.71
N ALA A 259 -4.54 7.87 7.64
CA ALA A 259 -3.73 6.88 6.92
C ALA A 259 -4.62 5.72 6.52
N GLU A 260 -4.24 4.97 5.49
CA GLU A 260 -4.94 3.75 5.11
C GLU A 260 -4.91 2.74 6.26
N GLY A 261 -6.07 2.15 6.59
CA GLY A 261 -6.18 1.15 7.64
C GLY A 261 -5.33 -0.10 7.32
N GLY A 262 -4.58 -0.62 8.31
CA GLY A 262 -3.69 -1.79 8.15
C GLY A 262 -2.40 -1.51 7.35
N SER A 263 -2.12 -0.24 7.01
CA SER A 263 -0.89 0.17 6.30
C SER A 263 0.30 0.37 7.24
N ALA A 264 1.50 0.55 6.65
CA ALA A 264 2.68 1.00 7.38
C ALA A 264 2.49 2.43 7.91
N GLY A 265 1.79 3.28 7.17
CA GLY A 265 1.44 4.65 7.59
C GLY A 265 0.59 4.68 8.87
N GLU A 266 -0.44 3.84 8.96
CA GLU A 266 -1.22 3.71 10.20
C GLU A 266 -0.34 3.32 11.39
N LYS A 267 0.54 2.33 11.21
CA LYS A 267 1.45 1.87 12.25
C LYS A 267 2.39 3.00 12.69
N LEU A 268 2.89 3.79 11.75
CA LEU A 268 3.74 4.94 12.03
C LEU A 268 3.00 6.03 12.82
N VAL A 269 1.74 6.34 12.45
CA VAL A 269 0.90 7.30 13.19
C VAL A 269 0.72 6.87 14.64
N LYS A 270 0.29 5.63 14.87
CA LYS A 270 0.00 5.09 16.21
C LYS A 270 1.25 4.78 17.03
N GLY A 271 2.40 4.70 16.40
CA GLY A 271 3.70 4.42 17.02
C GLY A 271 4.58 5.67 17.14
N THR A 272 5.48 5.83 16.20
CA THR A 272 6.54 6.84 16.24
C THR A 272 6.02 8.27 16.28
N ILE A 273 5.02 8.61 15.43
CA ILE A 273 4.48 9.97 15.38
C ILE A 273 3.77 10.31 16.71
N GLN A 274 2.92 9.42 17.22
CA GLN A 274 2.25 9.62 18.49
C GLN A 274 3.25 9.80 19.64
N LYS A 275 4.30 8.98 19.68
CA LYS A 275 5.37 9.11 20.69
C LYS A 275 6.09 10.45 20.57
N ASN A 276 6.41 10.92 19.36
CA ASN A 276 7.12 12.18 19.17
C ASN A 276 6.25 13.40 19.53
N ILE A 277 4.93 13.29 19.42
CA ILE A 277 4.00 14.37 19.77
C ILE A 277 3.74 14.45 21.29
N PHE A 278 3.65 13.32 21.97
CA PHE A 278 3.20 13.27 23.37
C PHE A 278 4.28 12.83 24.38
N GLY A 279 5.41 12.30 23.94
CA GLY A 279 6.55 11.86 24.76
C GLY A 279 6.42 10.39 25.12
#